data_c811cf16795d154059d97d26f54d61b1
#
_entry.id   c811cf16795d154059d97d26f54d61b1
#
_cell.length_a   1.000
_cell.length_b   1.000
_cell.length_c   1.000
_cell.angle_alpha   90.00
_cell.angle_beta   90.00
_cell.angle_gamma   90.00
#
_symmetry.space_group_name_H-M   'P 1'
#
loop_
_entity.id
_entity.type
_entity.pdbx_description
1 polymer ?
#
loop_
_entity_poly.entity_id
_entity_poly.type
_entity_poly.pdbx_seq_one_letter_code
_entity_poly.pdbx_strand_id
1 'polypeptide(L)'
;MAAIHRERVLRAATSSFLARGYGSSVDDIARRARVAKQTVYQHFANKDALFKAVAGDLAKRILIKLEGAGNQDEVRQSLLRFSIEYRKRALGTQGIATFRTLVHEVPRFRALARTMYANTAGEMVRRLAAFLKERLGLPDPEFSAEMLLSMLTGHERMRRLFGVPPAAESEAARTARIVDLFLKAHSR
;
A
#
# COMPACT_ATOMS: atom_id res chain seq x y z
N MET A 1 -12.57 15.65 20.94
CA MET A 1 -12.47 14.31 21.57
C MET A 1 -12.75 13.17 20.59
N ALA A 2 -13.87 13.14 19.87
CA ALA A 2 -14.20 12.04 18.93
C ALA A 2 -13.14 11.78 17.83
N ALA A 3 -12.61 12.83 17.20
CA ALA A 3 -11.56 12.71 16.17
C ALA A 3 -10.27 12.08 16.72
N ILE A 4 -9.87 12.45 17.93
CA ILE A 4 -8.68 11.92 18.61
C ILE A 4 -8.85 10.43 18.90
N HIS A 5 -10.02 9.99 19.34
CA HIS A 5 -10.31 8.57 19.59
C HIS A 5 -10.28 7.77 18.29
N ARG A 6 -10.89 8.29 17.22
CA ARG A 6 -10.89 7.64 15.91
C ARG A 6 -9.47 7.41 15.38
N GLU A 7 -8.60 8.42 15.51
CA GLU A 7 -7.20 8.31 15.07
C GLU A 7 -6.41 7.30 15.91
N ARG A 8 -6.59 7.30 17.23
CA ARG A 8 -5.97 6.33 18.14
C ARG A 8 -6.40 4.90 17.81
N VAL A 9 -7.69 4.67 17.55
CA VAL A 9 -8.23 3.37 17.14
C VAL A 9 -7.63 2.97 15.81
N LEU A 10 -7.58 3.86 14.82
CA LEU A 10 -7.03 3.59 13.50
C LEU A 10 -5.54 3.20 13.58
N ARG A 11 -4.75 3.92 14.37
CA ARG A 11 -3.32 3.62 14.61
C ARG A 11 -3.11 2.27 15.28
N ALA A 12 -3.88 1.97 16.33
CA ALA A 12 -3.82 0.69 17.04
C ALA A 12 -4.25 -0.48 16.14
N ALA A 13 -5.31 -0.28 15.33
CA ALA A 13 -5.78 -1.25 14.37
C ALA A 13 -4.73 -1.51 13.28
N THR A 14 -4.09 -0.46 12.75
CA THR A 14 -2.99 -0.57 11.78
C THR A 14 -1.89 -1.47 12.33
N SER A 15 -1.38 -1.19 13.53
CA SER A 15 -0.33 -2.01 14.15
C SER A 15 -0.77 -3.45 14.39
N SER A 16 -2.02 -3.66 14.81
CA SER A 16 -2.55 -5.00 15.10
C SER A 16 -2.75 -5.82 13.83
N PHE A 17 -3.34 -5.23 12.79
CA PHE A 17 -3.56 -5.92 11.51
C PHE A 17 -2.25 -6.19 10.77
N LEU A 18 -1.28 -5.30 10.84
CA LEU A 18 0.03 -5.53 10.25
C LEU A 18 0.81 -6.65 10.95
N ALA A 19 0.66 -6.79 12.27
CA ALA A 19 1.38 -7.80 13.05
C ALA A 19 0.73 -9.19 13.00
N ARG A 20 -0.63 -9.26 13.03
CA ARG A 20 -1.37 -10.51 13.23
C ARG A 20 -2.46 -10.77 12.18
N GLY A 21 -2.48 -9.98 11.11
CA GLY A 21 -3.50 -10.08 10.08
C GLY A 21 -4.90 -9.71 10.57
N TYR A 22 -5.89 -10.10 9.77
CA TYR A 22 -7.31 -9.88 10.10
C TYR A 22 -7.77 -10.65 11.34
N GLY A 23 -7.04 -11.68 11.79
CA GLY A 23 -7.33 -12.44 13.02
C GLY A 23 -7.29 -11.62 14.31
N SER A 24 -6.69 -10.42 14.32
CA SER A 24 -6.63 -9.52 15.49
C SER A 24 -8.01 -9.24 16.06
N SER A 25 -8.20 -9.37 17.38
CA SER A 25 -9.49 -9.10 18.03
C SER A 25 -9.73 -7.59 18.18
N VAL A 26 -11.00 -7.16 18.13
CA VAL A 26 -11.38 -5.78 18.40
C VAL A 26 -11.08 -5.39 19.84
N ASP A 27 -11.14 -6.35 20.76
CA ASP A 27 -10.80 -6.15 22.17
C ASP A 27 -9.31 -5.78 22.36
N ASP A 28 -8.42 -6.46 21.63
CA ASP A 28 -6.99 -6.13 21.61
C ASP A 28 -6.73 -4.74 21.01
N ILE A 29 -7.44 -4.40 19.95
CA ILE A 29 -7.35 -3.08 19.32
C ILE A 29 -7.82 -1.99 20.28
N ALA A 30 -8.95 -2.18 20.93
CA ALA A 30 -9.49 -1.25 21.93
C ALA A 30 -8.53 -1.02 23.10
N ARG A 31 -7.99 -2.10 23.65
CA ARG A 31 -6.99 -2.04 24.74
C ARG A 31 -5.74 -1.27 24.30
N ARG A 32 -5.20 -1.53 23.12
CA ARG A 32 -4.03 -0.80 22.55
C ARG A 32 -4.33 0.67 22.29
N ALA A 33 -5.54 0.97 21.83
CA ALA A 33 -6.01 2.33 21.62
C ALA A 33 -6.33 3.05 22.93
N ARG A 34 -6.36 2.35 24.06
CA ARG A 34 -6.81 2.85 25.38
C ARG A 34 -8.20 3.47 25.30
N VAL A 35 -9.15 2.75 24.71
CA VAL A 35 -10.56 3.09 24.64
C VAL A 35 -11.42 1.87 24.95
N ALA A 36 -12.69 2.09 25.31
CA ALA A 36 -13.66 1.01 25.45
C ALA A 36 -13.96 0.37 24.07
N LYS A 37 -14.29 -0.92 24.03
CA LYS A 37 -14.72 -1.63 22.82
C LYS A 37 -15.88 -0.92 22.14
N GLN A 38 -16.83 -0.43 22.91
CA GLN A 38 -17.97 0.34 22.43
C GLN A 38 -17.53 1.59 21.67
N THR A 39 -16.48 2.28 22.10
CA THR A 39 -15.91 3.44 21.41
C THR A 39 -15.36 3.06 20.03
N VAL A 40 -14.79 1.86 19.87
CA VAL A 40 -14.38 1.38 18.55
C VAL A 40 -15.58 1.25 17.62
N TYR A 41 -16.68 0.64 18.11
CA TYR A 41 -17.90 0.45 17.32
C TYR A 41 -18.68 1.75 17.06
N GLN A 42 -18.54 2.78 17.90
CA GLN A 42 -19.06 4.11 17.60
C GLN A 42 -18.41 4.76 16.38
N HIS A 43 -17.14 4.45 16.12
CA HIS A 43 -16.39 5.00 14.98
C HIS A 43 -16.39 4.09 13.75
N PHE A 44 -16.54 2.79 13.93
CA PHE A 44 -16.47 1.79 12.86
C PHE A 44 -17.54 0.72 13.10
N ALA A 45 -18.55 0.68 12.22
CA ALA A 45 -19.72 -0.16 12.36
C ALA A 45 -19.41 -1.65 12.67
N ASN A 46 -18.29 -2.15 12.16
CA ASN A 46 -17.80 -3.49 12.40
C ASN A 46 -16.30 -3.58 12.11
N LYS A 47 -15.71 -4.76 12.35
CA LYS A 47 -14.30 -5.02 12.11
C LYS A 47 -13.88 -4.83 10.65
N ASP A 48 -14.77 -5.14 9.71
CA ASP A 48 -14.54 -4.97 8.28
C ASP A 48 -14.41 -3.50 7.92
N ALA A 49 -15.29 -2.65 8.46
CA ALA A 49 -15.24 -1.20 8.28
C ALA A 49 -13.94 -0.60 8.85
N LEU A 50 -13.51 -1.07 10.01
CA LEU A 50 -12.23 -0.68 10.61
C LEU A 50 -11.05 -1.11 9.73
N PHE A 51 -11.08 -2.33 9.21
CA PHE A 51 -10.03 -2.85 8.34
C PHE A 51 -9.94 -2.09 7.00
N LYS A 52 -11.10 -1.79 6.38
CA LYS A 52 -11.18 -0.94 5.18
C LYS A 52 -10.58 0.44 5.42
N ALA A 53 -10.88 1.05 6.56
CA ALA A 53 -10.35 2.37 6.92
C ALA A 53 -8.82 2.36 7.08
N VAL A 54 -8.26 1.31 7.71
CA VAL A 54 -6.79 1.12 7.81
C VAL A 54 -6.16 1.00 6.43
N ALA A 55 -6.73 0.18 5.57
CA ALA A 55 -6.22 -0.03 4.22
C ALA A 55 -6.24 1.27 3.39
N GLY A 56 -7.33 2.02 3.47
CA GLY A 56 -7.46 3.32 2.80
C GLY A 56 -6.48 4.38 3.32
N ASP A 57 -6.23 4.42 4.64
CA ASP A 57 -5.24 5.34 5.23
C ASP A 57 -3.80 5.02 4.78
N LEU A 58 -3.45 3.73 4.73
CA LEU A 58 -2.14 3.30 4.21
C LEU A 58 -1.96 3.69 2.74
N ALA A 59 -2.97 3.48 1.91
CA ALA A 59 -2.95 3.89 0.50
C ALA A 59 -2.74 5.40 0.36
N LYS A 60 -3.52 6.22 1.08
CA LYS A 60 -3.39 7.69 1.05
C LYS A 60 -1.98 8.17 1.38
N ARG A 61 -1.33 7.58 2.39
CA ARG A 61 0.04 7.96 2.80
C ARG A 61 1.09 7.72 1.73
N ILE A 62 0.92 6.69 0.91
CA ILE A 62 1.84 6.42 -0.20
C ILE A 62 1.64 7.46 -1.32
N LEU A 63 0.40 7.83 -1.60
CA LEU A 63 0.02 8.62 -2.76
C LEU A 63 0.25 10.14 -2.61
N ILE A 64 0.35 10.66 -1.39
CA ILE A 64 0.71 12.07 -1.12
C ILE A 64 2.05 12.45 -1.82
N LYS A 65 2.92 11.49 -2.10
CA LYS A 65 4.22 11.73 -2.74
C LYS A 65 4.19 11.82 -4.27
N LEU A 66 3.03 11.66 -4.90
CA LEU A 66 2.85 11.89 -6.34
C LEU A 66 2.38 13.31 -6.67
N GLU A 67 2.08 14.13 -5.67
CA GLU A 67 1.61 15.49 -5.85
C GLU A 67 2.79 16.44 -6.20
N GLY A 68 2.57 17.36 -7.14
CA GLY A 68 3.48 18.50 -7.37
C GLY A 68 4.48 18.39 -8.52
N ALA A 69 4.35 17.47 -9.49
CA ALA A 69 5.27 17.38 -10.63
C ALA A 69 4.88 18.32 -11.78
N GLY A 70 5.78 19.18 -12.23
CA GLY A 70 5.60 20.14 -13.33
C GLY A 70 6.34 19.78 -14.63
N ASN A 71 7.63 19.48 -14.57
CA ASN A 71 8.46 19.10 -15.71
C ASN A 71 8.90 17.64 -15.67
N GLN A 72 9.62 17.14 -16.69
CA GLN A 72 10.06 15.73 -16.77
C GLN A 72 10.94 15.30 -15.59
N ASP A 73 11.85 16.15 -15.13
CA ASP A 73 12.71 15.85 -13.99
C ASP A 73 11.90 15.74 -12.69
N GLU A 74 10.89 16.59 -12.52
CA GLU A 74 9.98 16.54 -11.39
C GLU A 74 9.09 15.28 -11.46
N VAL A 75 8.62 14.86 -12.65
CA VAL A 75 7.90 13.60 -12.85
C VAL A 75 8.76 12.42 -12.43
N ARG A 76 10.01 12.35 -12.93
CA ARG A 76 10.97 11.32 -12.54
C ARG A 76 11.20 11.26 -11.03
N GLN A 77 11.43 12.42 -10.40
CA GLN A 77 11.64 12.51 -8.96
C GLN A 77 10.41 12.09 -8.16
N SER A 78 9.21 12.45 -8.63
CA SER A 78 7.94 12.06 -7.98
C SER A 78 7.70 10.57 -8.06
N LEU A 79 7.94 9.95 -9.23
CA LEU A 79 7.87 8.50 -9.39
C LEU A 79 8.93 7.80 -8.53
N LEU A 80 10.14 8.34 -8.44
CA LEU A 80 11.20 7.75 -7.62
C LEU A 80 10.84 7.79 -6.13
N ARG A 81 10.38 8.92 -5.60
CA ARG A 81 9.93 9.04 -4.20
C ARG A 81 8.79 8.07 -3.89
N PHE A 82 7.79 8.04 -4.78
CA PHE A 82 6.68 7.07 -4.67
C PHE A 82 7.18 5.64 -4.65
N SER A 83 8.04 5.27 -5.61
CA SER A 83 8.56 3.91 -5.78
C SER A 83 9.38 3.44 -4.59
N ILE A 84 10.22 4.31 -4.02
CA ILE A 84 10.99 4.00 -2.80
C ILE A 84 10.05 3.70 -1.63
N GLU A 85 9.06 4.55 -1.40
CA GLU A 85 8.12 4.35 -0.29
C GLU A 85 7.23 3.12 -0.52
N TYR A 86 6.76 2.91 -1.76
CA TYR A 86 5.97 1.74 -2.11
C TYR A 86 6.75 0.44 -1.87
N ARG A 87 8.00 0.35 -2.35
CA ARG A 87 8.87 -0.82 -2.12
C ARG A 87 9.14 -1.04 -0.65
N LYS A 88 9.49 0.01 0.09
CA LYS A 88 9.73 -0.06 1.53
C LYS A 88 8.54 -0.66 2.29
N ARG A 89 7.31 -0.28 1.92
CA ARG A 89 6.09 -0.82 2.54
C ARG A 89 5.76 -2.22 2.06
N ALA A 90 5.77 -2.44 0.75
CA ALA A 90 5.34 -3.70 0.16
C ALA A 90 6.33 -4.85 0.41
N LEU A 91 7.62 -4.55 0.49
CA LEU A 91 8.71 -5.51 0.64
C LEU A 91 9.32 -5.55 2.05
N GLY A 92 8.96 -4.61 2.92
CA GLY A 92 9.39 -4.65 4.32
C GLY A 92 8.80 -5.86 5.08
N THR A 93 9.35 -6.19 6.22
CA THR A 93 8.93 -7.34 7.05
C THR A 93 7.43 -7.38 7.27
N GLN A 94 6.82 -6.23 7.61
CA GLN A 94 5.37 -6.14 7.82
C GLN A 94 4.58 -6.30 6.53
N GLY A 95 5.06 -5.73 5.40
CA GLY A 95 4.42 -5.86 4.09
C GLY A 95 4.37 -7.30 3.61
N ILE A 96 5.48 -8.01 3.72
CA ILE A 96 5.58 -9.45 3.36
C ILE A 96 4.70 -10.30 4.28
N ALA A 97 4.71 -10.05 5.60
CA ALA A 97 3.85 -10.76 6.55
C ALA A 97 2.36 -10.53 6.25
N THR A 98 1.98 -9.27 5.97
CA THR A 98 0.62 -8.90 5.59
C THR A 98 0.20 -9.59 4.29
N PHE A 99 1.04 -9.55 3.27
CA PHE A 99 0.74 -10.20 1.99
C PHE A 99 0.52 -11.70 2.16
N ARG A 100 1.40 -12.39 2.90
CA ARG A 100 1.25 -13.83 3.21
C ARG A 100 -0.05 -14.14 3.94
N THR A 101 -0.37 -13.35 4.97
CA THR A 101 -1.63 -13.50 5.73
C THR A 101 -2.85 -13.30 4.82
N LEU A 102 -2.83 -12.26 3.99
CA LEU A 102 -3.93 -12.00 3.07
C LEU A 102 -4.16 -13.14 2.08
N VAL A 103 -3.10 -13.61 1.43
CA VAL A 103 -3.20 -14.73 0.48
C VAL A 103 -3.75 -15.98 1.15
N HIS A 104 -3.33 -16.26 2.40
CA HIS A 104 -3.84 -17.39 3.18
C HIS A 104 -5.34 -17.25 3.53
N GLU A 105 -5.80 -16.05 3.84
CA GLU A 105 -7.19 -15.80 4.29
C GLU A 105 -8.19 -15.56 3.14
N VAL A 106 -7.71 -15.27 1.92
CA VAL A 106 -8.58 -15.03 0.74
C VAL A 106 -9.63 -16.11 0.51
N PRO A 107 -9.32 -17.42 0.58
CA PRO A 107 -10.31 -18.46 0.36
C PRO A 107 -11.50 -18.39 1.33
N ARG A 108 -11.23 -17.99 2.57
CA ARG A 108 -12.23 -17.88 3.65
C ARG A 108 -13.03 -16.58 3.59
N PHE A 109 -12.42 -15.47 3.13
CA PHE A 109 -12.99 -14.11 3.20
C PHE A 109 -13.00 -13.40 1.84
N ARG A 110 -13.46 -14.07 0.78
CA ARG A 110 -13.42 -13.56 -0.61
C ARG A 110 -14.01 -12.15 -0.78
N ALA A 111 -15.18 -11.88 -0.19
CA ALA A 111 -15.83 -10.58 -0.31
C ALA A 111 -15.00 -9.47 0.35
N LEU A 112 -14.45 -9.75 1.54
CA LEU A 112 -13.55 -8.83 2.24
C LEU A 112 -12.25 -8.60 1.45
N ALA A 113 -11.66 -9.67 0.93
CA ALA A 113 -10.43 -9.58 0.13
C ALA A 113 -10.63 -8.71 -1.13
N ARG A 114 -11.76 -8.85 -1.85
CA ARG A 114 -12.11 -7.99 -2.98
C ARG A 114 -12.22 -6.52 -2.58
N THR A 115 -12.91 -6.25 -1.47
CA THR A 115 -13.05 -4.88 -0.96
C THR A 115 -11.70 -4.28 -0.54
N MET A 116 -10.85 -5.10 0.07
CA MET A 116 -9.49 -4.68 0.43
C MET A 116 -8.68 -4.36 -0.81
N TYR A 117 -8.67 -5.24 -1.80
CA TYR A 117 -7.98 -5.00 -3.07
C TYR A 117 -8.45 -3.67 -3.70
N ALA A 118 -9.76 -3.47 -3.82
CA ALA A 118 -10.34 -2.26 -4.40
C ALA A 118 -9.92 -0.97 -3.67
N ASN A 119 -9.85 -1.02 -2.33
CA ASN A 119 -9.51 0.15 -1.49
C ASN A 119 -8.00 0.34 -1.27
N THR A 120 -7.16 -0.58 -1.72
CA THR A 120 -5.69 -0.51 -1.57
C THR A 120 -5.00 -0.58 -2.92
N ALA A 121 -4.72 -1.77 -3.41
CA ALA A 121 -3.97 -1.98 -4.65
C ALA A 121 -4.72 -1.37 -5.85
N GLY A 122 -6.02 -1.60 -5.96
CA GLY A 122 -6.83 -1.03 -7.04
C GLY A 122 -6.91 0.49 -6.99
N GLU A 123 -7.03 1.09 -5.80
CA GLU A 123 -6.98 2.55 -5.65
C GLU A 123 -5.60 3.11 -5.99
N MET A 124 -4.54 2.39 -5.67
CA MET A 124 -3.17 2.76 -6.01
C MET A 124 -2.96 2.75 -7.53
N VAL A 125 -3.45 1.72 -8.21
CA VAL A 125 -3.43 1.65 -9.69
C VAL A 125 -4.16 2.86 -10.27
N ARG A 126 -5.41 3.13 -9.85
CA ARG A 126 -6.21 4.25 -10.36
C ARG A 126 -5.50 5.60 -10.23
N ARG A 127 -4.93 5.89 -9.06
CA ARG A 127 -4.25 7.17 -8.82
C ARG A 127 -2.93 7.29 -9.55
N LEU A 128 -2.15 6.21 -9.59
CA LEU A 128 -0.92 6.20 -10.39
C LEU A 128 -1.27 6.35 -11.87
N ALA A 129 -2.31 5.68 -12.37
CA ALA A 129 -2.80 5.82 -13.73
C ALA A 129 -3.21 7.27 -14.05
N ALA A 130 -3.96 7.92 -13.15
CA ALA A 130 -4.33 9.32 -13.31
C ALA A 130 -3.09 10.24 -13.41
N PHE A 131 -2.09 10.03 -12.54
CA PHE A 131 -0.82 10.75 -12.60
C PHE A 131 -0.08 10.52 -13.91
N LEU A 132 0.05 9.26 -14.35
CA LEU A 132 0.73 8.90 -15.61
C LEU A 132 0.02 9.48 -16.84
N LYS A 133 -1.32 9.46 -16.85
CA LYS A 133 -2.12 10.09 -17.90
C LYS A 133 -1.89 11.61 -17.95
N GLU A 134 -1.99 12.27 -16.80
CA GLU A 134 -1.88 13.72 -16.69
C GLU A 134 -0.46 14.23 -17.05
N ARG A 135 0.59 13.53 -16.58
CA ARG A 135 1.97 14.00 -16.68
C ARG A 135 2.75 13.45 -17.88
N LEU A 136 2.39 12.27 -18.36
CA LEU A 136 3.10 11.62 -19.48
C LEU A 136 2.21 11.40 -20.71
N GLY A 137 0.89 11.67 -20.61
CA GLY A 137 -0.03 11.49 -21.73
C GLY A 137 -0.16 10.03 -22.19
N LEU A 138 0.07 9.06 -21.31
CA LEU A 138 0.09 7.65 -21.72
C LEU A 138 -1.28 7.18 -22.22
N PRO A 139 -1.35 6.44 -23.35
CA PRO A 139 -2.59 6.01 -23.95
C PRO A 139 -3.32 4.95 -23.11
N ASP A 140 -2.57 4.08 -22.43
CA ASP A 140 -3.11 3.06 -21.51
C ASP A 140 -2.47 3.24 -20.13
N PRO A 141 -2.97 4.20 -19.34
CA PRO A 141 -2.36 4.57 -18.08
C PRO A 141 -2.59 3.53 -16.96
N GLU A 142 -3.70 2.76 -17.02
CA GLU A 142 -3.99 1.72 -16.02
C GLU A 142 -3.02 0.55 -16.17
N PHE A 143 -2.84 0.05 -17.39
CA PHE A 143 -1.85 -0.99 -17.68
C PHE A 143 -0.43 -0.52 -17.30
N SER A 144 -0.07 0.71 -17.65
CA SER A 144 1.24 1.28 -17.33
C SER A 144 1.47 1.37 -15.80
N ALA A 145 0.43 1.72 -15.04
CA ALA A 145 0.47 1.74 -13.58
C ALA A 145 0.65 0.32 -12.99
N GLU A 146 -0.09 -0.67 -13.50
CA GLU A 146 0.06 -2.08 -13.10
C GLU A 146 1.45 -2.61 -13.41
N MET A 147 1.99 -2.28 -14.59
CA MET A 147 3.35 -2.64 -14.99
C MET A 147 4.39 -2.06 -14.05
N LEU A 148 4.33 -0.76 -13.75
CA LEU A 148 5.28 -0.14 -12.83
C LEU A 148 5.23 -0.78 -11.43
N LEU A 149 4.03 -0.98 -10.88
CA LEU A 149 3.86 -1.62 -9.57
C LEU A 149 4.40 -3.07 -9.56
N SER A 150 4.22 -3.79 -10.67
CA SER A 150 4.74 -5.15 -10.85
C SER A 150 6.27 -5.17 -10.94
N MET A 151 6.88 -4.27 -11.72
CA MET A 151 8.34 -4.11 -11.80
C MET A 151 8.96 -3.79 -10.44
N LEU A 152 8.28 -2.96 -9.65
CA LEU A 152 8.78 -2.53 -8.35
C LEU A 152 8.81 -3.67 -7.30
N THR A 153 7.93 -4.66 -7.39
CA THR A 153 7.79 -5.64 -6.31
C THR A 153 7.86 -7.10 -6.74
N GLY A 154 7.52 -7.43 -7.99
CA GLY A 154 7.22 -8.80 -8.43
C GLY A 154 8.23 -9.87 -7.96
N HIS A 155 9.38 -9.97 -8.62
CA HIS A 155 10.37 -11.00 -8.30
C HIS A 155 10.98 -10.84 -6.90
N GLU A 156 11.19 -9.61 -6.46
CA GLU A 156 11.73 -9.34 -5.12
C GLU A 156 10.79 -9.80 -4.00
N ARG A 157 9.47 -9.66 -4.19
CA ARG A 157 8.48 -10.20 -3.25
C ARG A 157 8.58 -11.72 -3.15
N MET A 158 8.74 -12.43 -4.29
CA MET A 158 8.93 -13.87 -4.30
C MET A 158 10.19 -14.26 -3.52
N ARG A 159 11.31 -13.60 -3.76
CA ARG A 159 12.56 -13.85 -3.00
C ARG A 159 12.32 -13.76 -1.50
N ARG A 160 11.66 -12.68 -1.04
CA ARG A 160 11.40 -12.47 0.40
C ARG A 160 10.41 -13.46 0.99
N LEU A 161 9.40 -13.89 0.22
CA LEU A 161 8.47 -14.93 0.65
C LEU A 161 9.14 -16.29 0.86
N PHE A 162 10.12 -16.60 0.03
CA PHE A 162 10.89 -17.84 0.10
C PHE A 162 12.15 -17.74 0.97
N GLY A 163 12.36 -16.62 1.67
CA GLY A 163 13.53 -16.42 2.53
C GLY A 163 14.86 -16.29 1.77
N VAL A 164 14.81 -16.03 0.46
CA VAL A 164 16.01 -15.81 -0.35
C VAL A 164 16.56 -14.42 -0.05
N PRO A 165 17.89 -14.27 0.22
CA PRO A 165 18.48 -12.96 0.49
C PRO A 165 18.18 -11.93 -0.60
N PRO A 166 18.08 -10.63 -0.25
CA PRO A 166 17.90 -9.57 -1.24
C PRO A 166 19.06 -9.56 -2.25
N ALA A 167 18.83 -8.94 -3.41
CA ALA A 167 19.92 -8.74 -4.38
C ALA A 167 21.04 -7.87 -3.75
N ALA A 168 22.28 -8.07 -4.21
CA ALA A 168 23.45 -7.32 -3.73
C ALA A 168 23.36 -5.80 -4.02
N GLU A 169 22.56 -5.42 -5.02
CA GLU A 169 22.32 -4.03 -5.39
C GLU A 169 21.50 -3.30 -4.28
N SER A 170 21.85 -2.06 -3.98
CA SER A 170 21.08 -1.27 -3.01
C SER A 170 19.62 -1.06 -3.46
N GLU A 171 18.70 -1.05 -2.52
CA GLU A 171 17.26 -0.82 -2.79
C GLU A 171 17.01 0.49 -3.53
N ALA A 172 17.76 1.53 -3.21
CA ALA A 172 17.64 2.84 -3.87
C ALA A 172 18.11 2.78 -5.32
N ALA A 173 19.29 2.20 -5.60
CA ALA A 173 19.82 2.05 -6.95
C ALA A 173 18.89 1.19 -7.82
N ARG A 174 18.43 0.07 -7.29
CA ARG A 174 17.47 -0.80 -7.99
C ARG A 174 16.17 -0.07 -8.31
N THR A 175 15.64 0.70 -7.37
CA THR A 175 14.40 1.45 -7.57
C THR A 175 14.56 2.53 -8.63
N ALA A 176 15.68 3.29 -8.61
CA ALA A 176 15.98 4.29 -9.62
C ALA A 176 16.06 3.67 -11.01
N ARG A 177 16.77 2.55 -11.15
CA ARG A 177 16.89 1.82 -12.42
C ARG A 177 15.55 1.34 -12.96
N ILE A 178 14.64 0.87 -12.10
CA ILE A 178 13.27 0.47 -12.51
C ILE A 178 12.50 1.68 -13.04
N VAL A 179 12.54 2.81 -12.33
CA VAL A 179 11.86 4.04 -12.75
C VAL A 179 12.42 4.54 -14.07
N ASP A 180 13.73 4.54 -14.24
CA ASP A 180 14.39 4.99 -15.47
C ASP A 180 14.05 4.08 -16.67
N LEU A 181 14.01 2.77 -16.48
CA LEU A 181 13.57 1.81 -17.50
C LEU A 181 12.11 2.03 -17.88
N PHE A 182 11.25 2.23 -16.88
CA PHE A 182 9.83 2.52 -17.11
C PHE A 182 9.65 3.81 -17.93
N LEU A 183 10.30 4.90 -17.53
CA LEU A 183 10.23 6.17 -18.25
C LEU A 183 10.78 6.05 -19.68
N LYS A 184 11.92 5.38 -19.85
CA LYS A 184 12.52 5.15 -21.18
C LYS A 184 11.58 4.34 -22.11
N ALA A 185 10.85 3.37 -21.58
CA ALA A 185 9.89 2.59 -22.37
C ALA A 185 8.67 3.42 -22.83
N HIS A 186 8.41 4.57 -22.19
CA HIS A 186 7.30 5.47 -22.48
C HIS A 186 7.74 6.84 -23.02
N SER A 187 9.05 7.08 -23.21
CA SER A 187 9.54 8.26 -23.94
C SER A 187 9.38 8.01 -25.45
N ARG A 188 8.69 8.94 -26.11
CA ARG A 188 8.58 8.99 -27.56
C ARG A 188 9.85 9.57 -28.15
#